data_a2b93ab73607bc224f37d76b63ad437e
#
_entry.id   a2b93ab73607bc224f37d76b63ad437e
#
_cell.length_a   1.000
_cell.length_b   1.000
_cell.length_c   1.000
_cell.angle_alpha   90.00
_cell.angle_beta   90.00
_cell.angle_gamma   90.00
#
_symmetry.space_group_name_H-M   'P 1'
#
loop_
_entity.id
_entity.type
_entity.pdbx_description
1 polymer ?
#
loop_
_entity_poly.entity_id
_entity_poly.type
_entity_poly.pdbx_seq_one_letter_code
_entity_poly.pdbx_strand_id
1 'polypeptide(L)'
;DGSGKMKVISADMTLDRISVIVNAFIEMKNAEAILVDKDTATILASRDSAKISTTLGSDGSSAFEQSVAAKIADRDYSFSTLDGNMTVFEEVSGTNWILVSYIPTSTVLADLANLRNLMILISVISILILCVVIERTTHVVIAPVRKLTNVIKALTDGDFTVSVKSSGNDEIALMSRSVERFIASMKQMIASMGDISGK
;
A
#
# COMPACT_ATOMS: atom_id res chain seq x y z
N ASP A 1 -38.99 11.64 47.50
CA ASP A 1 -39.99 11.55 48.57
C ASP A 1 -39.22 11.20 49.85
N GLY A 2 -39.32 12.02 50.90
CA GLY A 2 -38.50 11.93 52.12
C GLY A 2 -38.82 10.76 53.08
N SER A 3 -39.26 9.63 52.57
CA SER A 3 -39.67 8.46 53.37
C SER A 3 -38.50 7.55 53.83
N GLY A 4 -37.25 7.85 53.47
CA GLY A 4 -36.09 7.01 53.85
C GLY A 4 -36.09 5.55 53.37
N LYS A 5 -37.05 5.19 52.53
CA LYS A 5 -37.14 3.82 51.96
C LYS A 5 -36.23 3.68 50.76
N MET A 6 -35.25 2.77 50.86
CA MET A 6 -34.41 2.41 49.74
C MET A 6 -35.26 1.70 48.69
N LYS A 7 -35.32 2.26 47.48
CA LYS A 7 -35.91 1.60 46.29
C LYS A 7 -34.83 0.88 45.57
N VAL A 8 -34.92 -0.45 45.49
CA VAL A 8 -34.04 -1.30 44.66
C VAL A 8 -34.76 -1.53 43.35
N ILE A 9 -34.14 -1.11 42.25
CA ILE A 9 -34.57 -1.47 40.89
C ILE A 9 -33.62 -2.55 40.43
N SER A 10 -34.12 -3.77 40.20
CA SER A 10 -33.37 -4.85 39.57
C SER A 10 -33.84 -4.99 38.12
N ALA A 11 -32.91 -5.06 37.18
CA ALA A 11 -33.15 -5.48 35.83
C ALA A 11 -32.54 -6.87 35.62
N ASP A 12 -33.36 -7.84 35.27
CA ASP A 12 -32.89 -9.18 34.94
C ASP A 12 -32.61 -9.22 33.40
N MET A 13 -31.39 -9.56 33.04
CA MET A 13 -30.97 -9.67 31.65
C MET A 13 -30.31 -11.04 31.45
N THR A 14 -30.79 -11.80 30.46
CA THR A 14 -30.20 -13.10 30.14
C THR A 14 -28.81 -12.95 29.55
N LEU A 15 -27.89 -13.87 29.84
CA LEU A 15 -26.52 -13.87 29.30
C LEU A 15 -26.51 -13.90 27.77
N ASP A 16 -27.50 -14.56 27.15
CA ASP A 16 -27.66 -14.56 25.70
C ASP A 16 -27.88 -13.15 25.11
N ARG A 17 -28.68 -12.30 25.78
CA ARG A 17 -28.90 -10.92 25.34
C ARG A 17 -27.63 -10.09 25.50
N ILE A 18 -26.85 -10.28 26.55
CA ILE A 18 -25.56 -9.63 26.72
C ILE A 18 -24.60 -10.04 25.59
N SER A 19 -24.56 -11.33 25.26
CA SER A 19 -23.76 -11.86 24.14
C SER A 19 -24.11 -11.21 22.82
N VAL A 20 -25.38 -11.02 22.51
CA VAL A 20 -25.82 -10.34 21.28
C VAL A 20 -25.34 -8.89 21.26
N ILE A 21 -25.46 -8.18 22.39
CA ILE A 21 -25.01 -6.78 22.48
C ILE A 21 -23.49 -6.69 22.30
N VAL A 22 -22.73 -7.51 23.02
CA VAL A 22 -21.25 -7.50 22.96
C VAL A 22 -20.73 -7.75 21.54
N ASN A 23 -21.38 -8.64 20.81
CA ASN A 23 -20.94 -8.99 19.44
C ASN A 23 -21.57 -8.11 18.34
N ALA A 24 -22.65 -7.36 18.64
CA ALA A 24 -23.26 -6.47 17.66
C ALA A 24 -22.41 -5.25 17.29
N PHE A 25 -21.48 -4.86 18.17
CA PHE A 25 -20.58 -3.72 17.94
C PHE A 25 -19.28 -4.07 17.19
N ILE A 26 -19.08 -5.35 16.84
CA ILE A 26 -17.88 -5.79 16.13
C ILE A 26 -18.15 -5.77 14.64
N GLU A 27 -17.77 -4.70 13.97
CA GLU A 27 -17.91 -4.53 12.51
C GLU A 27 -16.81 -5.23 11.70
N MET A 28 -15.69 -5.57 12.34
CA MET A 28 -14.53 -6.14 11.66
C MET A 28 -14.73 -7.64 11.40
N LYS A 29 -14.48 -8.06 10.16
CA LYS A 29 -14.55 -9.47 9.78
C LYS A 29 -13.62 -10.33 10.65
N ASN A 30 -14.14 -11.43 11.18
CA ASN A 30 -13.44 -12.37 12.07
C ASN A 30 -12.99 -11.77 13.41
N ALA A 31 -13.43 -10.57 13.78
CA ALA A 31 -13.26 -10.07 15.13
C ALA A 31 -14.33 -10.67 16.04
N GLU A 32 -13.95 -10.99 17.26
CA GLU A 32 -14.82 -11.54 18.28
C GLU A 32 -14.57 -10.83 19.62
N ALA A 33 -15.56 -10.92 20.50
CA ALA A 33 -15.41 -10.47 21.88
C ALA A 33 -16.06 -11.47 22.84
N ILE A 34 -15.47 -11.55 24.03
CA ILE A 34 -16.02 -12.25 25.17
C ILE A 34 -16.08 -11.31 26.36
N LEU A 35 -17.13 -11.44 27.16
CA LEU A 35 -17.24 -10.74 28.44
C LEU A 35 -16.90 -11.74 29.55
N VAL A 36 -16.02 -11.37 30.45
CA VAL A 36 -15.46 -12.26 31.46
C VAL A 36 -15.55 -11.59 32.83
N ASP A 37 -15.89 -12.36 33.84
CA ASP A 37 -15.78 -11.97 35.25
C ASP A 37 -14.30 -12.03 35.70
N LYS A 38 -13.78 -10.91 36.24
CA LYS A 38 -12.34 -10.80 36.58
C LYS A 38 -11.88 -11.67 37.72
N ASP A 39 -12.76 -12.00 38.63
CA ASP A 39 -12.38 -12.80 39.83
C ASP A 39 -12.45 -14.28 39.57
N THR A 40 -13.44 -14.72 38.79
CA THR A 40 -13.69 -16.14 38.54
C THR A 40 -13.18 -16.61 37.20
N ALA A 41 -12.77 -15.68 36.30
CA ALA A 41 -12.44 -15.92 34.91
C ALA A 41 -13.57 -16.66 34.15
N THR A 42 -14.82 -16.49 34.60
CA THR A 42 -15.99 -17.12 33.96
C THR A 42 -16.45 -16.30 32.79
N ILE A 43 -16.71 -16.91 31.65
CA ILE A 43 -17.24 -16.28 30.44
C ILE A 43 -18.73 -15.99 30.66
N LEU A 44 -19.09 -14.73 30.71
CA LEU A 44 -20.47 -14.25 30.89
C LEU A 44 -21.19 -14.09 29.56
N ALA A 45 -20.45 -13.73 28.51
CA ALA A 45 -20.98 -13.57 27.16
C ALA A 45 -19.95 -13.98 26.11
N SER A 46 -20.40 -14.65 25.06
CA SER A 46 -19.59 -15.07 23.93
C SER A 46 -20.48 -15.23 22.70
N ARG A 47 -19.90 -15.10 21.51
CA ARG A 47 -20.56 -15.47 20.25
C ARG A 47 -20.88 -16.95 20.19
N ASP A 48 -19.98 -17.77 20.73
CA ASP A 48 -20.20 -19.21 20.92
C ASP A 48 -20.92 -19.44 22.24
N SER A 49 -22.21 -19.77 22.16
CA SER A 49 -23.03 -20.04 23.34
C SER A 49 -22.54 -21.23 24.19
N ALA A 50 -21.80 -22.17 23.59
CA ALA A 50 -21.24 -23.31 24.32
C ALA A 50 -20.14 -22.87 25.32
N LYS A 51 -19.54 -21.70 25.12
CA LYS A 51 -18.52 -21.14 26.02
C LYS A 51 -19.10 -20.35 27.19
N ILE A 52 -20.37 -19.95 27.13
CA ILE A 52 -21.02 -19.18 28.20
C ILE A 52 -21.08 -20.02 29.47
N SER A 53 -20.73 -19.43 30.60
CA SER A 53 -20.62 -20.07 31.92
C SER A 53 -19.45 -21.07 32.07
N THR A 54 -18.55 -21.17 31.09
CA THR A 54 -17.29 -21.90 31.29
C THR A 54 -16.21 -20.96 31.85
N THR A 55 -15.20 -21.56 32.50
CA THR A 55 -14.08 -20.81 33.08
C THR A 55 -12.88 -20.85 32.14
N LEU A 56 -12.30 -19.72 31.86
CA LEU A 56 -11.07 -19.58 31.08
C LEU A 56 -9.92 -20.30 31.85
N GLY A 57 -9.05 -20.98 31.08
CA GLY A 57 -7.90 -21.71 31.66
C GLY A 57 -8.25 -23.02 32.35
N SER A 58 -9.52 -23.48 32.27
CA SER A 58 -9.91 -24.83 32.75
C SER A 58 -9.42 -25.92 31.78
N ASP A 59 -9.51 -27.18 32.25
CA ASP A 59 -9.18 -28.32 31.40
C ASP A 59 -10.01 -28.34 30.12
N GLY A 60 -9.32 -28.38 28.98
CA GLY A 60 -9.94 -28.28 27.64
C GLY A 60 -9.99 -26.87 27.04
N SER A 61 -9.58 -25.82 27.75
CA SER A 61 -9.43 -24.47 27.19
C SER A 61 -8.36 -24.42 26.10
N SER A 62 -8.62 -23.64 25.05
CA SER A 62 -7.64 -23.38 24.00
C SER A 62 -6.39 -22.64 24.54
N ALA A 63 -5.28 -22.67 23.80
CA ALA A 63 -4.07 -21.94 24.17
C ALA A 63 -4.35 -20.42 24.29
N PHE A 64 -5.20 -19.87 23.44
CA PHE A 64 -5.68 -18.50 23.54
C PHE A 64 -6.41 -18.23 24.88
N GLU A 65 -7.39 -19.08 25.24
CA GLU A 65 -8.16 -18.94 26.49
C GLU A 65 -7.30 -19.05 27.73
N GLN A 66 -6.28 -19.94 27.71
CA GLN A 66 -5.29 -20.04 28.78
C GLN A 66 -4.46 -18.76 28.90
N SER A 67 -4.03 -18.17 27.78
CA SER A 67 -3.27 -16.92 27.74
C SER A 67 -4.10 -15.73 28.25
N VAL A 68 -5.39 -15.68 27.88
CA VAL A 68 -6.33 -14.66 28.36
C VAL A 68 -6.54 -14.82 29.88
N ALA A 69 -6.73 -16.05 30.38
CA ALA A 69 -6.88 -16.32 31.83
C ALA A 69 -5.65 -15.86 32.61
N ALA A 70 -4.44 -16.14 32.12
CA ALA A 70 -3.20 -15.69 32.74
C ALA A 70 -3.11 -14.15 32.81
N LYS A 71 -3.44 -13.46 31.72
CA LYS A 71 -3.48 -11.98 31.69
C LYS A 71 -4.48 -11.40 32.69
N ILE A 72 -5.66 -11.99 32.83
CA ILE A 72 -6.68 -11.56 33.79
C ILE A 72 -6.19 -11.80 35.22
N ALA A 73 -5.57 -12.97 35.52
CA ALA A 73 -5.02 -13.27 36.84
C ALA A 73 -3.90 -12.31 37.25
N ASP A 74 -3.04 -11.92 36.31
CA ASP A 74 -1.95 -10.99 36.52
C ASP A 74 -2.44 -9.50 36.53
N ARG A 75 -3.71 -9.27 36.25
CA ARG A 75 -4.31 -7.92 36.05
C ARG A 75 -3.55 -7.08 35.02
N ASP A 76 -2.97 -7.74 34.03
CA ASP A 76 -2.29 -7.10 32.91
C ASP A 76 -3.23 -6.94 31.72
N TYR A 77 -3.89 -5.81 31.64
CA TYR A 77 -4.87 -5.48 30.59
C TYR A 77 -4.24 -4.74 29.39
N SER A 78 -2.92 -4.83 29.23
CA SER A 78 -2.24 -4.24 28.10
C SER A 78 -2.58 -4.97 26.80
N PHE A 79 -2.57 -4.21 25.68
CA PHE A 79 -2.67 -4.80 24.34
C PHE A 79 -1.61 -5.88 24.16
N SER A 80 -2.02 -7.04 23.67
CA SER A 80 -1.13 -8.18 23.51
C SER A 80 -1.53 -9.03 22.29
N THR A 81 -0.55 -9.71 21.71
CA THR A 81 -0.83 -10.76 20.72
C THR A 81 -0.76 -12.11 21.45
N LEU A 82 -1.91 -12.74 21.59
CA LEU A 82 -2.06 -14.02 22.32
C LEU A 82 -2.46 -15.11 21.33
N ASP A 83 -1.67 -16.16 21.24
CA ASP A 83 -1.92 -17.31 20.35
C ASP A 83 -2.37 -16.90 18.93
N GLY A 84 -1.64 -15.94 18.32
CA GLY A 84 -1.93 -15.45 16.97
C GLY A 84 -3.14 -14.50 16.87
N ASN A 85 -3.73 -14.07 17.98
CA ASN A 85 -4.82 -13.08 18.01
C ASN A 85 -4.34 -11.77 18.63
N MET A 86 -4.58 -10.68 17.96
CA MET A 86 -4.46 -9.33 18.54
C MET A 86 -5.59 -9.11 19.51
N THR A 87 -5.26 -8.87 20.79
CA THR A 87 -6.21 -8.89 21.90
C THR A 87 -6.17 -7.55 22.66
N VAL A 88 -7.34 -6.99 22.89
CA VAL A 88 -7.58 -5.78 23.67
C VAL A 88 -8.45 -6.11 24.87
N PHE A 89 -8.10 -5.57 26.01
CA PHE A 89 -8.82 -5.73 27.27
C PHE A 89 -9.43 -4.39 27.68
N GLU A 90 -10.72 -4.35 27.97
CA GLU A 90 -11.45 -3.15 28.40
C GLU A 90 -12.26 -3.45 29.66
N GLU A 91 -11.97 -2.72 30.74
CA GLU A 91 -12.72 -2.87 31.98
C GLU A 91 -14.09 -2.21 31.89
N VAL A 92 -15.15 -2.93 32.24
CA VAL A 92 -16.51 -2.40 32.27
C VAL A 92 -16.72 -1.64 33.57
N SER A 93 -16.76 -0.31 33.52
CA SER A 93 -16.89 0.57 34.67
C SER A 93 -18.09 0.24 35.56
N GLY A 94 -17.86 0.19 36.86
CA GLY A 94 -18.91 -0.10 37.86
C GLY A 94 -19.27 -1.59 37.98
N THR A 95 -18.52 -2.46 37.32
CA THR A 95 -18.70 -3.92 37.39
C THR A 95 -17.38 -4.62 37.65
N ASN A 96 -17.43 -5.92 37.95
CA ASN A 96 -16.25 -6.79 38.02
C ASN A 96 -15.98 -7.50 36.68
N TRP A 97 -16.38 -6.90 35.58
CA TRP A 97 -16.31 -7.51 34.25
C TRP A 97 -15.22 -6.88 33.39
N ILE A 98 -14.67 -7.70 32.50
CA ILE A 98 -13.72 -7.27 31.49
C ILE A 98 -14.19 -7.73 30.12
N LEU A 99 -14.20 -6.84 29.16
CA LEU A 99 -14.44 -7.14 27.76
C LEU A 99 -13.10 -7.47 27.11
N VAL A 100 -12.99 -8.65 26.55
CA VAL A 100 -11.81 -9.13 25.82
C VAL A 100 -12.19 -9.19 24.34
N SER A 101 -11.70 -8.26 23.56
CA SER A 101 -11.92 -8.22 22.11
C SER A 101 -10.67 -8.74 21.40
N TYR A 102 -10.84 -9.60 20.41
CA TYR A 102 -9.71 -10.17 19.70
C TYR A 102 -10.00 -10.39 18.20
N ILE A 103 -8.94 -10.35 17.42
CA ILE A 103 -8.98 -10.59 15.98
C ILE A 103 -7.75 -11.40 15.57
N PRO A 104 -7.90 -12.43 14.72
CA PRO A 104 -6.75 -13.15 14.20
C PRO A 104 -5.78 -12.24 13.46
N THR A 105 -4.50 -12.28 13.84
CA THR A 105 -3.43 -11.51 13.21
C THR A 105 -3.36 -11.79 11.71
N SER A 106 -3.67 -13.00 11.28
CA SER A 106 -3.74 -13.37 9.87
C SER A 106 -4.78 -12.58 9.08
N THR A 107 -5.91 -12.23 9.70
CA THR A 107 -6.96 -11.40 9.06
C THR A 107 -6.43 -9.99 8.80
N VAL A 108 -5.78 -9.39 9.79
CA VAL A 108 -5.17 -8.05 9.67
C VAL A 108 -4.03 -8.05 8.64
N LEU A 109 -3.17 -9.07 8.67
CA LEU A 109 -2.05 -9.20 7.75
C LEU A 109 -2.46 -9.54 6.31
N ALA A 110 -3.59 -10.22 6.11
CA ALA A 110 -4.10 -10.52 4.76
C ALA A 110 -4.42 -9.25 3.97
N ASP A 111 -5.04 -8.27 4.61
CA ASP A 111 -5.33 -6.99 3.97
C ASP A 111 -4.05 -6.21 3.65
N LEU A 112 -3.05 -6.26 4.52
CA LEU A 112 -1.73 -5.67 4.26
C LEU A 112 -0.99 -6.37 3.11
N ALA A 113 -1.10 -7.69 2.99
CA ALA A 113 -0.50 -8.45 1.88
C ALA A 113 -1.11 -8.05 0.53
N ASN A 114 -2.41 -7.85 0.46
CA ASN A 114 -3.08 -7.37 -0.74
C ASN A 114 -2.63 -5.96 -1.15
N LEU A 115 -2.52 -5.05 -0.18
CA LEU A 115 -1.98 -3.71 -0.41
C LEU A 115 -0.53 -3.76 -0.91
N ARG A 116 0.33 -4.57 -0.28
CA ARG A 116 1.72 -4.77 -0.72
C ARG A 116 1.80 -5.26 -2.17
N ASN A 117 1.01 -6.27 -2.53
CA ASN A 117 1.00 -6.82 -3.88
C ASN A 117 0.53 -5.79 -4.92
N LEU A 118 -0.48 -4.98 -4.57
CA LEU A 118 -0.94 -3.87 -5.41
C LEU A 118 0.15 -2.82 -5.61
N MET A 119 0.87 -2.43 -4.55
CA MET A 119 1.98 -1.49 -4.63
C MET A 119 3.12 -2.01 -5.52
N ILE A 120 3.47 -3.31 -5.41
CA ILE A 120 4.47 -3.94 -6.26
C ILE A 120 4.02 -3.90 -7.73
N LEU A 121 2.77 -4.22 -8.02
CA LEU A 121 2.23 -4.20 -9.38
C LEU A 121 2.31 -2.79 -9.99
N ILE A 122 1.88 -1.76 -9.26
CA ILE A 122 1.96 -0.36 -9.69
C ILE A 122 3.41 0.05 -9.95
N SER A 123 4.34 -0.35 -9.07
CA SER A 123 5.76 -0.05 -9.23
C SER A 123 6.35 -0.68 -10.50
N VAL A 124 6.04 -1.93 -10.79
CA VAL A 124 6.50 -2.61 -12.01
C VAL A 124 5.95 -1.93 -13.27
N ILE A 125 4.66 -1.60 -13.28
CA ILE A 125 4.04 -0.88 -14.41
C ILE A 125 4.70 0.49 -14.61
N SER A 126 4.97 1.23 -13.54
CA SER A 126 5.62 2.53 -13.59
C SER A 126 7.03 2.45 -14.19
N ILE A 127 7.82 1.44 -13.81
CA ILE A 127 9.16 1.20 -14.35
C ILE A 127 9.08 0.88 -15.86
N LEU A 128 8.14 0.04 -16.28
CA LEU A 128 7.96 -0.30 -17.70
C LEU A 128 7.61 0.94 -18.52
N ILE A 129 6.70 1.77 -18.04
CA ILE A 129 6.35 3.04 -18.70
C ILE A 129 7.59 3.94 -18.83
N LEU A 130 8.37 4.07 -17.75
CA LEU A 130 9.58 4.88 -17.75
C LEU A 130 10.61 4.37 -18.77
N CYS A 131 10.82 3.06 -18.85
CA CYS A 131 11.71 2.44 -19.84
C CYS A 131 11.27 2.77 -21.29
N VAL A 132 9.98 2.66 -21.58
CA VAL A 132 9.43 2.99 -22.89
C VAL A 132 9.62 4.47 -23.23
N VAL A 133 9.40 5.37 -22.26
CA VAL A 133 9.60 6.81 -22.45
C VAL A 133 11.08 7.12 -22.74
N ILE A 134 12.00 6.53 -21.98
CA ILE A 134 13.45 6.71 -22.18
C ILE A 134 13.86 6.21 -23.56
N GLU A 135 13.44 5.02 -23.96
CA GLU A 135 13.74 4.44 -25.27
C GLU A 135 13.23 5.35 -26.39
N ARG A 136 11.98 5.80 -26.31
CA ARG A 136 11.37 6.70 -27.29
C ARG A 136 12.12 8.03 -27.38
N THR A 137 12.45 8.63 -26.25
CA THR A 137 13.22 9.89 -26.21
C THR A 137 14.60 9.71 -26.84
N THR A 138 15.28 8.59 -26.56
CA THR A 138 16.59 8.29 -27.14
C THR A 138 16.51 8.20 -28.67
N HIS A 139 15.52 7.52 -29.21
CA HIS A 139 15.38 7.35 -30.65
C HIS A 139 14.89 8.62 -31.38
N VAL A 140 13.98 9.36 -30.78
CA VAL A 140 13.35 10.53 -31.43
C VAL A 140 14.21 11.78 -31.28
N VAL A 141 14.92 11.96 -30.18
CA VAL A 141 15.69 13.17 -29.90
C VAL A 141 17.20 12.96 -30.01
N ILE A 142 17.75 11.99 -29.28
CA ILE A 142 19.20 11.85 -29.14
C ILE A 142 19.86 11.34 -30.43
N ALA A 143 19.27 10.36 -31.09
CA ALA A 143 19.85 9.78 -32.30
C ALA A 143 19.93 10.77 -33.46
N PRO A 144 18.91 11.58 -33.78
CA PRO A 144 19.01 12.63 -34.81
C PRO A 144 20.03 13.70 -34.45
N VAL A 145 20.08 14.15 -33.18
CA VAL A 145 21.06 15.17 -32.76
C VAL A 145 22.50 14.64 -32.93
N ARG A 146 22.78 13.40 -32.58
CA ARG A 146 24.12 12.81 -32.83
C ARG A 146 24.47 12.74 -34.30
N LYS A 147 23.51 12.39 -35.18
CA LYS A 147 23.75 12.39 -36.63
C LYS A 147 24.09 13.77 -37.12
N LEU A 148 23.37 14.77 -36.69
CA LEU A 148 23.60 16.18 -37.07
C LEU A 148 25.00 16.65 -36.60
N THR A 149 25.38 16.32 -35.38
CA THR A 149 26.73 16.61 -34.85
C THR A 149 27.84 15.98 -35.69
N ASN A 150 27.67 14.70 -36.09
CA ASN A 150 28.64 14.02 -36.91
C ASN A 150 28.78 14.64 -38.31
N VAL A 151 27.66 15.10 -38.91
CA VAL A 151 27.68 15.79 -40.19
C VAL A 151 28.39 17.13 -40.05
N ILE A 152 28.11 17.94 -39.02
CA ILE A 152 28.80 19.21 -38.78
C ILE A 152 30.30 18.97 -38.60
N LYS A 153 30.72 17.92 -37.92
CA LYS A 153 32.11 17.54 -37.75
C LYS A 153 32.77 17.23 -39.13
N ALA A 154 32.13 16.39 -39.93
CA ALA A 154 32.61 16.10 -41.30
C ALA A 154 32.79 17.37 -42.16
N LEU A 155 31.84 18.32 -42.07
CA LEU A 155 31.93 19.61 -42.75
C LEU A 155 33.13 20.45 -42.30
N THR A 156 33.46 20.42 -41.00
CA THR A 156 34.68 21.11 -40.48
C THR A 156 35.96 20.43 -40.95
N ASP A 157 35.92 19.14 -41.23
CA ASP A 157 37.05 18.39 -41.81
C ASP A 157 37.15 18.54 -43.36
N GLY A 158 36.24 19.36 -43.97
CA GLY A 158 36.23 19.61 -45.41
C GLY A 158 35.45 18.60 -46.25
N ASP A 159 34.77 17.63 -45.61
CA ASP A 159 33.94 16.68 -46.32
C ASP A 159 32.52 17.22 -46.58
N PHE A 160 32.32 17.79 -47.73
CA PHE A 160 31.00 18.25 -48.17
C PHE A 160 30.18 17.20 -48.91
N THR A 161 30.64 15.93 -48.95
CA THR A 161 29.88 14.83 -49.59
C THR A 161 28.77 14.28 -48.72
N VAL A 162 28.81 14.56 -47.43
CA VAL A 162 27.83 14.14 -46.44
C VAL A 162 26.44 14.72 -46.74
N SER A 163 25.40 14.00 -46.32
CA SER A 163 24.02 14.43 -46.41
C SER A 163 23.25 14.19 -45.13
N VAL A 164 22.32 15.06 -44.82
CA VAL A 164 21.40 14.93 -43.68
C VAL A 164 19.99 14.71 -44.22
N LYS A 165 19.43 13.53 -44.00
CA LYS A 165 18.00 13.32 -44.28
C LYS A 165 17.19 13.84 -43.11
N SER A 166 16.44 14.91 -43.34
CA SER A 166 15.50 15.46 -42.35
C SER A 166 14.18 14.69 -42.42
N SER A 167 13.71 14.20 -41.28
CA SER A 167 12.39 13.59 -41.14
C SER A 167 11.69 14.21 -39.94
N GLY A 168 10.50 14.76 -40.12
CA GLY A 168 9.70 15.42 -39.07
C GLY A 168 9.47 16.90 -39.29
N ASN A 169 8.75 17.52 -38.34
CA ASN A 169 8.40 18.96 -38.33
C ASN A 169 8.81 19.65 -37.02
N ASP A 170 9.71 19.03 -36.26
CA ASP A 170 10.25 19.58 -35.02
C ASP A 170 11.50 20.47 -35.26
N GLU A 171 12.03 21.03 -34.21
CA GLU A 171 13.21 21.93 -34.23
C GLU A 171 14.44 21.20 -34.78
N ILE A 172 14.58 19.90 -34.50
CA ILE A 172 15.68 19.06 -35.00
C ILE A 172 15.60 18.91 -36.53
N ALA A 173 14.41 18.70 -37.05
CA ALA A 173 14.18 18.66 -38.48
C ALA A 173 14.45 19.99 -39.15
N LEU A 174 14.13 21.13 -38.51
CA LEU A 174 14.46 22.47 -39.00
C LEU A 174 15.98 22.69 -39.04
N MET A 175 16.72 22.31 -37.99
CA MET A 175 18.18 22.35 -37.96
C MET A 175 18.77 21.47 -39.06
N SER A 176 18.29 20.28 -39.29
CA SER A 176 18.74 19.37 -40.34
C SER A 176 18.57 19.99 -41.72
N ARG A 177 17.41 20.60 -42.01
CA ARG A 177 17.15 21.32 -43.25
C ARG A 177 18.08 22.52 -43.46
N SER A 178 18.40 23.25 -42.38
CA SER A 178 19.32 24.37 -42.46
C SER A 178 20.75 23.92 -42.78
N VAL A 179 21.23 22.85 -42.17
CA VAL A 179 22.54 22.26 -42.49
C VAL A 179 22.56 21.71 -43.93
N GLU A 180 21.49 21.08 -44.40
CA GLU A 180 21.40 20.59 -45.78
C GLU A 180 21.48 21.72 -46.81
N ARG A 181 20.80 22.83 -46.58
CA ARG A 181 20.92 24.04 -47.41
C ARG A 181 22.33 24.61 -47.42
N PHE A 182 22.98 24.64 -46.24
CA PHE A 182 24.36 25.09 -46.14
C PHE A 182 25.31 24.21 -46.96
N ILE A 183 25.18 22.88 -46.87
CA ILE A 183 25.97 21.94 -47.68
C ILE A 183 25.75 22.19 -49.19
N ALA A 184 24.48 22.35 -49.60
CA ALA A 184 24.16 22.62 -51.00
C ALA A 184 24.82 23.92 -51.51
N SER A 185 24.75 24.99 -50.73
CA SER A 185 25.38 26.28 -51.09
C SER A 185 26.91 26.19 -51.16
N MET A 186 27.54 25.45 -50.26
CA MET A 186 28.98 25.22 -50.28
C MET A 186 29.43 24.40 -51.51
N LYS A 187 28.70 23.34 -51.84
CA LYS A 187 28.95 22.55 -53.06
C LYS A 187 28.87 23.38 -54.33
N GLN A 188 27.88 24.26 -54.42
CA GLN A 188 27.70 25.16 -55.58
C GLN A 188 28.85 26.16 -55.66
N MET A 189 29.28 26.71 -54.53
CA MET A 189 30.43 27.64 -54.47
C MET A 189 31.73 26.99 -54.93
N ILE A 190 32.01 25.75 -54.44
CA ILE A 190 33.19 25.00 -54.83
C ILE A 190 33.15 24.67 -56.33
N ALA A 191 32.00 24.24 -56.87
CA ALA A 191 31.84 23.99 -58.31
C ALA A 191 32.09 25.22 -59.15
N SER A 192 31.56 26.37 -58.75
CA SER A 192 31.79 27.64 -59.50
C SER A 192 33.25 28.11 -59.45
N MET A 193 33.95 27.90 -58.34
CA MET A 193 35.40 28.19 -58.26
C MET A 193 36.25 27.28 -59.16
N GLY A 194 35.86 25.99 -59.24
CA GLY A 194 36.51 25.01 -60.12
C GLY A 194 36.38 25.42 -61.62
N ASP A 195 35.23 25.94 -62.02
CA ASP A 195 34.94 26.36 -63.38
C ASP A 195 35.74 27.66 -63.79
N ILE A 196 36.05 28.51 -62.79
CA ILE A 196 36.86 29.71 -63.04
C ILE A 196 38.35 29.37 -63.11
N SER A 197 38.83 28.36 -62.38
CA SER A 197 40.22 27.95 -62.36
C SER A 197 40.64 27.05 -63.54
N GLY A 198 39.69 26.54 -64.33
CA GLY A 198 39.93 25.66 -65.49
C GLY A 198 39.89 26.40 -66.83
N LYS A 199 39.70 27.70 -66.82
CA LYS A 199 39.86 28.59 -68.00
C LYS A 199 41.17 29.36 -67.93
#